data_017d8ed10cf8eec528a8af1ed276f1f8
#
_entry.id   017d8ed10cf8eec528a8af1ed276f1f8
#
_cell.length_a   1.000
_cell.length_b   1.000
_cell.length_c   1.000
_cell.angle_alpha   90.00
_cell.angle_beta   90.00
_cell.angle_gamma   90.00
#
_symmetry.space_group_name_H-M   'P 1'
#
loop_
_entity.id
_entity.type
_entity.pdbx_description
1 polymer ?
#
loop_
_entity_poly.entity_id
_entity_poly.type
_entity_poly.pdbx_seq_one_letter_code
_entity_poly.pdbx_strand_id
1 'polypeptide(L)'
;MLHAVLLCPYSKLIIASLASSKAITMIKNENASCGSNIRLVVAKNYMNGSREAGDYMAKKVRMKSEAILCAATGNSPTGAYKVFVSEILSRNNPPEKIHLLKLDEWGGLDMDDPATCEDYLQKTLVRPLQIPATRYVSFQSNSRAPVAECQRVQDWLAIHGPIDLCVLGLGLNGHLGFNEPADALIAAPHVAKLTDQSLAHSMLSTTRKCPTHGLTLGMRDILASKSILLLVFGASKAKQLKRLVTGGVSSLFPASFLSLHSDVQCICDEAAAALLPQGVFQKNKD
;
A
#
# COMPACT_ATOMS: atom_id res chain seq x y z
N MET A 1 -22.70 23.46 44.20
CA MET A 1 -22.71 23.61 42.72
C MET A 1 -22.11 22.36 42.12
N LEU A 2 -22.98 21.49 41.62
CA LEU A 2 -22.56 20.22 40.97
C LEU A 2 -22.11 20.51 39.54
N HIS A 3 -20.92 20.07 39.17
CA HIS A 3 -20.50 20.01 37.76
C HIS A 3 -20.80 18.60 37.25
N ALA A 4 -21.75 18.52 36.33
CA ALA A 4 -22.08 17.30 35.61
C ALA A 4 -21.01 17.02 34.54
N VAL A 5 -20.36 15.88 34.64
CA VAL A 5 -19.50 15.32 33.57
C VAL A 5 -20.40 14.52 32.62
N LEU A 6 -20.54 15.00 31.38
CA LEU A 6 -21.22 14.30 30.31
C LEU A 6 -20.33 13.13 29.83
N LEU A 7 -20.74 11.93 30.18
CA LEU A 7 -20.21 10.69 29.62
C LEU A 7 -20.84 10.44 28.24
N CYS A 8 -19.99 10.28 27.22
CA CYS A 8 -20.39 9.94 25.87
C CYS A 8 -20.75 8.43 25.78
N PRO A 9 -21.94 8.03 25.29
CA PRO A 9 -22.38 6.64 25.28
C PRO A 9 -22.21 6.00 23.92
N TYR A 10 -20.99 5.65 23.48
CA TYR A 10 -20.78 4.72 22.37
C TYR A 10 -19.53 3.86 22.57
N SER A 11 -19.62 2.90 23.47
CA SER A 11 -18.73 1.75 23.49
C SER A 11 -19.56 0.47 23.48
N LYS A 12 -19.98 0.00 22.31
CA LYS A 12 -20.45 -1.39 22.15
C LYS A 12 -19.31 -2.25 21.69
N LEU A 13 -18.80 -3.03 22.63
CA LEU A 13 -17.93 -4.18 22.39
C LEU A 13 -18.74 -5.24 21.63
N ILE A 14 -18.41 -5.51 20.37
CA ILE A 14 -18.89 -6.68 19.64
C ILE A 14 -17.80 -7.74 19.75
N ILE A 15 -17.98 -8.68 20.66
CA ILE A 15 -17.19 -9.92 20.74
C ILE A 15 -17.77 -10.86 19.72
N ALA A 16 -17.14 -11.01 18.56
CA ALA A 16 -17.41 -12.10 17.63
C ALA A 16 -16.34 -13.17 17.82
N SER A 17 -16.74 -14.28 18.42
CA SER A 17 -15.95 -15.51 18.51
C SER A 17 -15.76 -16.11 17.14
N LEU A 18 -14.52 -16.09 16.62
CA LEU A 18 -14.10 -16.97 15.52
C LEU A 18 -12.70 -17.49 15.87
N ALA A 19 -12.63 -18.79 16.05
CA ALA A 19 -11.42 -19.53 16.36
C ALA A 19 -10.42 -19.47 15.20
N SER A 20 -9.45 -18.59 15.28
CA SER A 20 -8.10 -18.70 14.71
C SER A 20 -7.25 -17.63 15.40
N SER A 21 -6.14 -18.04 15.99
CA SER A 21 -5.26 -17.20 16.82
C SER A 21 -4.64 -16.06 16.03
N LYS A 22 -5.27 -14.88 16.01
CA LYS A 22 -4.83 -13.66 15.35
C LYS A 22 -4.59 -12.59 16.40
N ALA A 23 -3.34 -12.21 16.61
CA ALA A 23 -3.03 -11.02 17.41
C ALA A 23 -3.28 -9.78 16.54
N ILE A 24 -4.45 -9.17 16.68
CA ILE A 24 -4.72 -7.85 16.13
C ILE A 24 -4.44 -6.85 17.25
N THR A 25 -3.33 -6.12 17.15
CA THR A 25 -3.00 -5.07 18.10
C THR A 25 -3.29 -3.70 17.48
N MET A 26 -4.21 -2.98 18.08
CA MET A 26 -4.39 -1.56 17.77
C MET A 26 -3.32 -0.76 18.53
N ILE A 27 -2.47 -0.04 17.83
CA ILE A 27 -1.55 0.90 18.46
C ILE A 27 -2.36 2.11 18.90
N LYS A 28 -2.78 2.12 20.17
CA LYS A 28 -3.12 3.36 20.87
C LYS A 28 -1.84 3.84 21.56
N ASN A 29 -1.20 4.82 20.99
CA ASN A 29 -0.01 5.42 21.58
C ASN A 29 -0.48 6.49 22.58
N GLU A 30 -0.74 6.09 23.83
CA GLU A 30 -1.19 7.01 24.91
C GLU A 30 -0.08 7.98 25.36
N ASN A 31 1.16 7.78 24.90
CA ASN A 31 2.33 8.59 25.26
C ASN A 31 2.98 9.35 24.10
N ALA A 32 2.44 9.27 22.88
CA ALA A 32 2.89 10.12 21.77
C ALA A 32 1.83 11.20 21.54
N SER A 33 2.23 12.44 21.52
CA SER A 33 1.41 13.62 21.26
C SER A 33 0.76 13.67 19.86
N CYS A 34 0.74 12.55 19.13
CA CYS A 34 -0.01 12.30 17.91
C CYS A 34 -0.30 10.80 17.80
N GLY A 35 -1.55 10.40 18.13
CA GLY A 35 -1.99 8.99 18.04
C GLY A 35 -1.93 8.49 16.59
N SER A 36 -1.04 7.55 16.31
CA SER A 36 -0.97 6.90 15.00
C SER A 36 -2.20 6.01 14.77
N ASN A 37 -2.96 6.29 13.71
CA ASN A 37 -4.13 5.48 13.31
C ASN A 37 -3.75 4.19 12.55
N ILE A 38 -2.45 3.83 12.53
CA ILE A 38 -1.96 2.65 11.83
C ILE A 38 -2.26 1.40 12.65
N ARG A 39 -3.10 0.51 12.12
CA ARG A 39 -3.33 -0.83 12.69
C ARG A 39 -2.23 -1.77 12.22
N LEU A 40 -1.48 -2.33 13.17
CA LEU A 40 -0.37 -3.24 12.89
C LEU A 40 -0.79 -4.69 13.08
N VAL A 41 -0.51 -5.53 12.08
CA VAL A 41 -0.58 -7.00 12.15
C VAL A 41 0.83 -7.55 11.94
N VAL A 42 1.34 -8.28 12.91
CA VAL A 42 2.63 -8.98 12.82
C VAL A 42 2.38 -10.44 12.54
N ALA A 43 2.75 -10.88 11.36
CA ALA A 43 2.67 -12.27 10.93
C ALA A 43 4.00 -12.99 11.20
N LYS A 44 3.95 -14.30 11.40
CA LYS A 44 5.14 -15.12 11.68
C LYS A 44 6.22 -14.99 10.59
N ASN A 45 5.82 -14.91 9.34
CA ASN A 45 6.71 -14.82 8.19
C ASN A 45 5.99 -14.21 6.97
N TYR A 46 6.73 -14.04 5.87
CA TYR A 46 6.21 -13.53 4.62
C TYR A 46 4.97 -14.27 4.10
N MET A 47 4.95 -15.61 4.19
CA MET A 47 3.82 -16.42 3.70
C MET A 47 2.54 -16.18 4.51
N ASN A 48 2.65 -16.13 5.83
CA ASN A 48 1.52 -15.82 6.71
C ASN A 48 1.02 -14.39 6.48
N GLY A 49 1.94 -13.41 6.39
CA GLY A 49 1.60 -12.02 6.10
C GLY A 49 0.95 -11.84 4.73
N SER A 50 1.43 -12.56 3.71
CA SER A 50 0.84 -12.56 2.37
C SER A 50 -0.59 -13.10 2.37
N ARG A 51 -0.89 -14.15 3.17
CA ARG A 51 -2.24 -14.69 3.33
C ARG A 51 -3.16 -13.66 3.97
N GLU A 52 -2.76 -13.09 5.11
CA GLU A 52 -3.52 -12.03 5.78
C GLU A 52 -3.81 -10.84 4.86
N ALA A 53 -2.81 -10.44 4.08
CA ALA A 53 -2.94 -9.32 3.15
C ALA A 53 -3.90 -9.63 1.99
N GLY A 54 -3.80 -10.81 1.39
CA GLY A 54 -4.69 -11.24 0.30
C GLY A 54 -6.14 -11.37 0.75
N ASP A 55 -6.37 -11.96 1.94
CA ASP A 55 -7.70 -12.07 2.56
C ASP A 55 -8.28 -10.67 2.85
N TYR A 56 -7.45 -9.76 3.37
CA TYR A 56 -7.86 -8.37 3.63
C TYR A 56 -8.25 -7.65 2.33
N MET A 57 -7.45 -7.78 1.27
CA MET A 57 -7.74 -7.21 -0.04
C MET A 57 -9.07 -7.74 -0.58
N ALA A 58 -9.26 -9.06 -0.58
CA ALA A 58 -10.48 -9.69 -1.05
C ALA A 58 -11.72 -9.21 -0.28
N LYS A 59 -11.61 -9.09 1.04
CA LYS A 59 -12.67 -8.54 1.89
C LYS A 59 -13.01 -7.10 1.51
N LYS A 60 -12.00 -6.22 1.37
CA LYS A 60 -12.21 -4.79 1.05
C LYS A 60 -12.85 -4.60 -0.33
N VAL A 61 -12.37 -5.31 -1.33
CA VAL A 61 -12.89 -5.19 -2.70
C VAL A 61 -14.35 -5.69 -2.79
N ARG A 62 -14.71 -6.74 -2.03
CA ARG A 62 -16.09 -7.27 -2.01
C ARG A 62 -17.11 -6.37 -1.33
N MET A 63 -16.67 -5.41 -0.53
CA MET A 63 -17.59 -4.46 0.12
C MET A 63 -18.23 -3.47 -0.86
N LYS A 64 -17.78 -3.45 -2.12
CA LYS A 64 -18.24 -2.52 -3.15
C LYS A 64 -18.36 -3.25 -4.48
N SER A 65 -19.45 -3.01 -5.22
CA SER A 65 -19.66 -3.62 -6.55
C SER A 65 -18.64 -3.15 -7.59
N GLU A 66 -18.16 -1.92 -7.47
CA GLU A 66 -17.17 -1.29 -8.34
C GLU A 66 -16.06 -0.69 -7.47
N ALA A 67 -15.06 -1.50 -7.13
CA ALA A 67 -13.95 -1.04 -6.29
C ALA A 67 -12.76 -0.58 -7.13
N ILE A 68 -12.14 0.53 -6.74
CA ILE A 68 -10.85 0.99 -7.30
C ILE A 68 -9.74 0.46 -6.41
N LEU A 69 -8.97 -0.49 -6.94
CA LEU A 69 -7.77 -1.06 -6.31
C LEU A 69 -6.54 -0.41 -6.91
N CYS A 70 -5.80 0.37 -6.14
CA CYS A 70 -4.47 0.84 -6.53
C CYS A 70 -3.42 -0.18 -6.09
N ALA A 71 -2.57 -0.61 -7.03
CA ALA A 71 -1.63 -1.70 -6.83
C ALA A 71 -0.17 -1.24 -7.00
N ALA A 72 0.62 -1.40 -5.93
CA ALA A 72 2.07 -1.32 -5.99
C ALA A 72 2.67 -2.58 -6.62
N THR A 73 3.91 -2.49 -7.07
CA THR A 73 4.68 -3.62 -7.61
C THR A 73 5.82 -4.03 -6.68
N GLY A 74 6.53 -5.10 -7.04
CA GLY A 74 7.69 -5.57 -6.30
C GLY A 74 7.42 -6.80 -5.41
N ASN A 75 8.43 -7.16 -4.60
CA ASN A 75 8.42 -8.42 -3.85
C ASN A 75 7.39 -8.45 -2.71
N SER A 76 7.15 -7.32 -2.05
CA SER A 76 6.24 -7.28 -0.89
C SER A 76 4.81 -7.70 -1.23
N PRO A 77 4.14 -7.18 -2.29
CA PRO A 77 2.76 -7.53 -2.60
C PRO A 77 2.60 -8.86 -3.36
N THR A 78 3.68 -9.45 -3.91
CA THR A 78 3.58 -10.62 -4.81
C THR A 78 2.81 -11.79 -4.19
N GLY A 79 3.11 -12.16 -2.94
CA GLY A 79 2.39 -13.24 -2.25
C GLY A 79 0.94 -12.88 -1.94
N ALA A 80 0.69 -11.63 -1.53
CA ALA A 80 -0.65 -11.13 -1.25
C ALA A 80 -1.53 -11.15 -2.51
N TYR A 81 -0.99 -10.76 -3.67
CA TYR A 81 -1.74 -10.80 -4.94
C TYR A 81 -2.08 -12.23 -5.35
N LYS A 82 -1.20 -13.21 -5.15
CA LYS A 82 -1.51 -14.63 -5.42
C LYS A 82 -2.69 -15.10 -4.57
N VAL A 83 -2.70 -14.80 -3.28
CA VAL A 83 -3.81 -15.13 -2.38
C VAL A 83 -5.08 -14.40 -2.78
N PHE A 84 -4.98 -13.08 -3.04
CA PHE A 84 -6.11 -12.25 -3.47
C PHE A 84 -6.78 -12.81 -4.73
N VAL A 85 -5.99 -13.12 -5.77
CA VAL A 85 -6.51 -13.71 -7.02
C VAL A 85 -7.22 -15.05 -6.74
N SER A 86 -6.57 -15.94 -5.95
CA SER A 86 -7.18 -17.22 -5.57
C SER A 86 -8.49 -17.03 -4.84
N GLU A 87 -8.57 -16.09 -3.90
CA GLU A 87 -9.79 -15.77 -3.14
C GLU A 87 -10.89 -15.17 -4.02
N ILE A 88 -10.54 -14.37 -5.01
CA ILE A 88 -11.53 -13.80 -5.95
C ILE A 88 -12.08 -14.89 -6.87
N LEU A 89 -11.21 -15.76 -7.39
CA LEU A 89 -11.61 -16.81 -8.35
C LEU A 89 -12.27 -18.02 -7.71
N SER A 90 -12.03 -18.31 -6.41
CA SER A 90 -12.57 -19.48 -5.71
C SER A 90 -14.09 -19.43 -5.47
N ARG A 91 -14.72 -18.28 -5.67
CA ARG A 91 -16.17 -18.09 -5.42
C ARG A 91 -16.94 -17.95 -6.72
N ASN A 92 -18.14 -18.51 -6.73
CA ASN A 92 -19.06 -18.49 -7.88
C ASN A 92 -19.58 -17.08 -8.26
N ASN A 93 -19.22 -16.04 -7.50
CA ASN A 93 -19.63 -14.66 -7.77
C ASN A 93 -18.44 -13.72 -7.53
N PRO A 94 -17.47 -13.66 -8.47
CA PRO A 94 -16.36 -12.71 -8.39
C PRO A 94 -16.92 -11.29 -8.45
N PRO A 95 -16.24 -10.30 -7.82
CA PRO A 95 -16.61 -8.89 -7.97
C PRO A 95 -16.47 -8.51 -9.45
N GLU A 96 -17.61 -8.30 -10.12
CA GLU A 96 -17.68 -8.15 -11.56
C GLU A 96 -16.96 -6.91 -12.10
N LYS A 97 -16.61 -5.94 -11.23
CA LYS A 97 -16.15 -4.62 -11.68
C LYS A 97 -15.03 -4.03 -10.83
N ILE A 98 -13.91 -4.74 -10.72
CA ILE A 98 -12.70 -4.14 -10.15
C ILE A 98 -12.07 -3.21 -11.19
N HIS A 99 -11.87 -1.95 -10.83
CA HIS A 99 -10.97 -1.04 -11.52
C HIS A 99 -9.59 -1.17 -10.91
N LEU A 100 -8.60 -1.49 -11.72
CA LEU A 100 -7.21 -1.55 -11.28
C LEU A 100 -6.48 -0.28 -11.70
N LEU A 101 -5.82 0.36 -10.75
CA LEU A 101 -4.96 1.52 -10.96
C LEU A 101 -3.52 1.16 -10.63
N LYS A 102 -2.60 1.40 -11.52
CA LYS A 102 -1.16 1.24 -11.29
C LYS A 102 -0.62 2.40 -10.45
N LEU A 103 0.08 2.11 -9.34
CA LEU A 103 0.63 3.11 -8.42
C LEU A 103 1.73 3.95 -9.08
N ASP A 104 2.63 3.28 -9.79
CA ASP A 104 3.86 3.85 -10.34
C ASP A 104 4.39 3.05 -11.53
N GLU A 105 5.32 3.64 -12.29
CA GLU A 105 5.95 3.00 -13.44
C GLU A 105 7.36 3.54 -13.69
N TRP A 106 8.25 2.68 -14.16
CA TRP A 106 9.57 3.03 -14.66
C TRP A 106 9.47 3.70 -16.03
N GLY A 107 9.70 5.01 -16.09
CA GLY A 107 9.64 5.78 -17.32
C GLY A 107 10.91 5.64 -18.17
N GLY A 108 10.72 5.67 -19.49
CA GLY A 108 11.78 5.52 -20.48
C GLY A 108 12.05 4.08 -20.91
N LEU A 109 11.35 3.09 -20.34
CA LEU A 109 11.42 1.69 -20.77
C LEU A 109 10.41 1.42 -21.88
N ASP A 110 10.68 0.41 -22.72
CA ASP A 110 9.70 -0.06 -23.69
C ASP A 110 8.54 -0.75 -22.96
N MET A 111 7.33 -0.69 -23.50
CA MET A 111 6.12 -1.23 -22.84
C MET A 111 6.19 -2.76 -22.62
N ASP A 112 6.97 -3.46 -23.43
CA ASP A 112 7.21 -4.90 -23.34
C ASP A 112 8.48 -5.29 -22.56
N ASP A 113 9.16 -4.31 -21.92
CA ASP A 113 10.32 -4.59 -21.09
C ASP A 113 9.86 -5.36 -19.82
N PRO A 114 10.48 -6.55 -19.52
CA PRO A 114 10.07 -7.37 -18.39
C PRO A 114 10.27 -6.74 -17.02
N ALA A 115 11.02 -5.64 -16.93
CA ALA A 115 11.25 -4.89 -15.70
C ALA A 115 10.17 -3.85 -15.42
N THR A 116 9.23 -3.61 -16.34
CA THR A 116 8.15 -2.63 -16.14
C THR A 116 7.19 -3.06 -15.04
N CYS A 117 6.64 -2.09 -14.33
CA CYS A 117 5.51 -2.33 -13.43
C CYS A 117 4.30 -2.86 -14.21
N GLU A 118 4.20 -2.50 -15.49
CA GLU A 118 3.17 -3.01 -16.41
C GLU A 118 3.25 -4.52 -16.57
N ASP A 119 4.42 -5.07 -16.93
CA ASP A 119 4.60 -6.52 -17.11
C ASP A 119 4.28 -7.28 -15.81
N TYR A 120 4.72 -6.73 -14.67
CA TYR A 120 4.43 -7.30 -13.36
C TYR A 120 2.93 -7.37 -13.07
N LEU A 121 2.18 -6.26 -13.23
CA LEU A 121 0.74 -6.23 -12.95
C LEU A 121 -0.07 -7.03 -13.96
N GLN A 122 0.35 -7.06 -15.22
CA GLN A 122 -0.27 -7.93 -16.23
C GLN A 122 -0.21 -9.40 -15.81
N LYS A 123 0.95 -9.87 -15.30
CA LYS A 123 1.15 -11.26 -14.86
C LYS A 123 0.45 -11.58 -13.55
N THR A 124 0.40 -10.65 -12.62
CA THR A 124 -0.02 -10.91 -11.24
C THR A 124 -1.49 -10.62 -10.98
N LEU A 125 -2.11 -9.66 -11.68
CA LEU A 125 -3.48 -9.22 -11.43
C LEU A 125 -4.34 -9.14 -12.70
N VAL A 126 -3.87 -8.44 -13.75
CA VAL A 126 -4.73 -8.10 -14.90
C VAL A 126 -5.19 -9.33 -15.63
N ARG A 127 -4.24 -10.17 -16.09
CA ARG A 127 -4.56 -11.41 -16.82
C ARG A 127 -5.26 -12.45 -15.94
N PRO A 128 -4.77 -12.76 -14.71
CA PRO A 128 -5.44 -13.73 -13.85
C PRO A 128 -6.88 -13.36 -13.50
N LEU A 129 -7.17 -12.09 -13.25
CA LEU A 129 -8.52 -11.60 -12.95
C LEU A 129 -9.32 -11.20 -14.19
N GLN A 130 -8.75 -11.34 -15.40
CA GLN A 130 -9.36 -10.96 -16.66
C GLN A 130 -9.89 -9.51 -16.67
N ILE A 131 -9.10 -8.58 -16.09
CA ILE A 131 -9.48 -7.16 -16.02
C ILE A 131 -9.43 -6.57 -17.44
N PRO A 132 -10.52 -6.09 -18.01
CA PRO A 132 -10.51 -5.51 -19.34
C PRO A 132 -9.81 -4.14 -19.36
N ALA A 133 -9.28 -3.75 -20.50
CA ALA A 133 -8.57 -2.48 -20.66
C ALA A 133 -9.39 -1.25 -20.24
N THR A 134 -10.70 -1.31 -20.36
CA THR A 134 -11.62 -0.23 -19.90
C THR A 134 -11.67 -0.05 -18.39
N ARG A 135 -11.17 -1.04 -17.63
CA ARG A 135 -11.10 -1.02 -16.16
C ARG A 135 -9.67 -1.07 -15.62
N TYR A 136 -8.69 -0.88 -16.50
CA TYR A 136 -7.27 -0.81 -16.11
C TYR A 136 -6.69 0.55 -16.47
N VAL A 137 -6.23 1.26 -15.45
CA VAL A 137 -5.57 2.57 -15.60
C VAL A 137 -4.12 2.43 -15.20
N SER A 138 -3.23 2.68 -16.14
CA SER A 138 -1.79 2.55 -15.96
C SER A 138 -1.03 3.73 -16.51
N PHE A 139 0.14 4.02 -15.94
CA PHE A 139 1.12 4.89 -16.55
C PHE A 139 1.84 4.15 -17.69
N GLN A 140 2.07 4.82 -18.82
CA GLN A 140 2.80 4.28 -19.97
C GLN A 140 4.30 4.54 -19.79
N SER A 141 5.11 3.47 -19.68
CA SER A 141 6.56 3.56 -19.45
C SER A 141 7.30 4.29 -20.58
N ASN A 142 6.83 4.18 -21.83
CA ASN A 142 7.43 4.76 -23.02
C ASN A 142 6.80 6.08 -23.46
N SER A 143 6.02 6.75 -22.61
CA SER A 143 5.36 8.00 -22.94
C SER A 143 6.38 9.06 -23.38
N ARG A 144 6.15 9.67 -24.55
CA ARG A 144 6.92 10.81 -25.04
C ARG A 144 6.55 12.14 -24.36
N ALA A 145 5.46 12.15 -23.61
CA ALA A 145 4.96 13.30 -22.86
C ALA A 145 4.62 12.89 -21.42
N PRO A 146 5.63 12.55 -20.57
CA PRO A 146 5.42 11.97 -19.24
C PRO A 146 4.59 12.87 -18.30
N VAL A 147 4.68 14.19 -18.43
CA VAL A 147 3.85 15.13 -17.67
C VAL A 147 2.37 15.03 -18.09
N ALA A 148 2.08 14.94 -19.37
CA ALA A 148 0.72 14.75 -19.86
C ALA A 148 0.15 13.38 -19.46
N GLU A 149 1.00 12.36 -19.38
CA GLU A 149 0.62 11.04 -18.89
C GLU A 149 0.22 11.07 -17.41
N CYS A 150 0.96 11.78 -16.55
CA CYS A 150 0.58 12.03 -15.17
C CYS A 150 -0.76 12.80 -15.08
N GLN A 151 -0.95 13.81 -15.93
CA GLN A 151 -2.20 14.57 -15.99
C GLN A 151 -3.38 13.68 -16.40
N ARG A 152 -3.23 12.80 -17.38
CA ARG A 152 -4.26 11.83 -17.79
C ARG A 152 -4.72 10.95 -16.62
N VAL A 153 -3.79 10.45 -15.81
CA VAL A 153 -4.12 9.64 -14.62
C VAL A 153 -4.81 10.49 -13.54
N GLN A 154 -4.36 11.73 -13.35
CA GLN A 154 -4.99 12.68 -12.44
C GLN A 154 -6.44 12.98 -12.84
N ASP A 155 -6.69 13.24 -14.11
CA ASP A 155 -8.03 13.54 -14.64
C ASP A 155 -8.97 12.34 -14.46
N TRP A 156 -8.47 11.13 -14.70
CA TRP A 156 -9.23 9.91 -14.43
C TRP A 156 -9.61 9.79 -12.97
N LEU A 157 -8.64 10.02 -12.05
CA LEU A 157 -8.90 9.99 -10.61
C LEU A 157 -9.88 11.08 -10.15
N ALA A 158 -9.85 12.25 -10.76
CA ALA A 158 -10.79 13.34 -10.45
C ALA A 158 -12.24 12.96 -10.76
N ILE A 159 -12.45 12.10 -11.78
CA ILE A 159 -13.79 11.66 -12.21
C ILE A 159 -14.24 10.43 -11.43
N HIS A 160 -13.36 9.45 -11.19
CA HIS A 160 -13.73 8.11 -10.70
C HIS A 160 -13.34 7.87 -9.24
N GLY A 161 -12.39 8.64 -8.70
CA GLY A 161 -11.89 8.50 -7.33
C GLY A 161 -12.93 8.78 -6.24
N PRO A 162 -12.55 8.65 -4.98
CA PRO A 162 -11.23 8.24 -4.51
C PRO A 162 -10.96 6.74 -4.65
N ILE A 163 -9.68 6.35 -4.54
CA ILE A 163 -9.24 4.96 -4.47
C ILE A 163 -9.89 4.26 -3.28
N ASP A 164 -10.48 3.07 -3.47
CA ASP A 164 -11.11 2.32 -2.37
C ASP A 164 -10.08 1.57 -1.52
N LEU A 165 -9.07 0.98 -2.14
CA LEU A 165 -7.95 0.33 -1.47
C LEU A 165 -6.63 0.65 -2.19
N CYS A 166 -5.70 1.30 -1.49
CA CYS A 166 -4.33 1.53 -1.97
C CYS A 166 -3.37 0.53 -1.31
N VAL A 167 -2.74 -0.34 -2.11
CA VAL A 167 -1.72 -1.28 -1.65
C VAL A 167 -0.35 -0.66 -1.85
N LEU A 168 0.45 -0.63 -0.79
CA LEU A 168 1.76 0.01 -0.75
C LEU A 168 2.83 -0.94 -0.21
N GLY A 169 4.04 -0.81 -0.73
CA GLY A 169 5.26 -1.27 -0.07
C GLY A 169 5.93 -0.12 0.68
N LEU A 170 6.86 -0.44 1.58
CA LEU A 170 7.70 0.54 2.28
C LEU A 170 9.10 0.56 1.67
N GLY A 171 9.51 1.69 1.12
CA GLY A 171 10.86 1.87 0.60
C GLY A 171 11.94 1.81 1.70
N LEU A 172 13.19 1.51 1.35
CA LEU A 172 14.32 1.46 2.30
C LEU A 172 14.71 2.84 2.86
N ASN A 173 14.30 3.92 2.22
CA ASN A 173 14.43 5.29 2.70
C ASN A 173 13.09 5.89 3.18
N GLY A 174 12.00 5.10 3.12
CA GLY A 174 10.65 5.51 3.51
C GLY A 174 9.81 6.08 2.39
N HIS A 175 10.21 5.94 1.13
CA HIS A 175 9.37 6.32 -0.01
C HIS A 175 8.12 5.45 -0.14
N LEU A 176 7.10 6.00 -0.79
CA LEU A 176 5.86 5.33 -1.21
C LEU A 176 5.65 5.56 -2.71
N GLY A 177 5.63 4.50 -3.52
CA GLY A 177 5.78 4.64 -4.97
C GLY A 177 7.11 5.33 -5.29
N PHE A 178 7.14 6.32 -6.17
CA PHE A 178 8.32 7.17 -6.37
C PHE A 178 8.21 8.52 -5.65
N ASN A 179 7.43 8.61 -4.56
CA ASN A 179 7.48 9.77 -3.66
C ASN A 179 8.69 9.63 -2.74
N GLU A 180 9.84 10.09 -3.22
CA GLU A 180 11.14 10.02 -2.53
C GLU A 180 11.25 11.08 -1.42
N PRO A 181 12.09 10.84 -0.36
CA PRO A 181 12.43 11.86 0.61
C PRO A 181 12.92 13.16 -0.04
N ALA A 182 12.29 14.27 0.29
CA ALA A 182 12.60 15.60 -0.25
C ALA A 182 12.18 16.70 0.75
N ASP A 183 12.63 17.93 0.54
CA ASP A 183 12.23 19.07 1.36
C ASP A 183 10.72 19.34 1.24
N ALA A 184 10.15 19.08 0.06
CA ALA A 184 8.71 19.15 -0.19
C ALA A 184 8.26 17.94 -1.04
N LEU A 185 7.09 17.38 -0.73
CA LEU A 185 6.48 16.29 -1.49
C LEU A 185 5.49 16.83 -2.50
N ILE A 186 5.45 16.21 -3.68
CA ILE A 186 4.51 16.56 -4.74
C ILE A 186 3.16 15.89 -4.45
N ALA A 187 2.10 16.69 -4.43
CA ALA A 187 0.77 16.23 -4.07
C ALA A 187 0.10 15.40 -5.16
N ALA A 188 0.18 15.86 -6.42
CA ALA A 188 -0.44 15.26 -7.60
C ALA A 188 0.42 14.15 -8.24
N PRO A 189 -0.14 13.34 -9.16
CA PRO A 189 0.67 12.45 -9.99
C PRO A 189 1.75 13.24 -10.72
N HIS A 190 2.98 12.69 -10.73
CA HIS A 190 4.12 13.45 -11.25
C HIS A 190 5.23 12.57 -11.82
N VAL A 191 6.11 13.21 -12.56
CA VAL A 191 7.38 12.65 -13.03
C VAL A 191 8.40 12.79 -11.92
N ALA A 192 8.88 11.67 -11.42
CA ALA A 192 9.84 11.61 -10.32
C ALA A 192 11.27 11.41 -10.84
N LYS A 193 12.23 12.09 -10.21
CA LYS A 193 13.65 11.78 -10.38
C LYS A 193 13.95 10.48 -9.64
N LEU A 194 14.59 9.53 -10.30
CA LEU A 194 15.01 8.29 -9.67
C LEU A 194 16.27 8.49 -8.83
N THR A 195 16.28 7.92 -7.64
CA THR A 195 17.47 7.86 -6.78
C THR A 195 18.33 6.64 -7.14
N ASP A 196 19.61 6.65 -6.74
CA ASP A 196 20.47 5.47 -6.91
C ASP A 196 19.90 4.24 -6.21
N GLN A 197 19.20 4.44 -5.08
CA GLN A 197 18.50 3.37 -4.36
C GLN A 197 17.34 2.79 -5.18
N SER A 198 16.57 3.64 -5.84
CA SER A 198 15.49 3.19 -6.73
C SER A 198 16.05 2.48 -7.97
N LEU A 199 17.14 2.97 -8.55
CA LEU A 199 17.83 2.34 -9.67
C LEU A 199 18.48 0.99 -9.31
N ALA A 200 18.79 0.75 -8.03
CA ALA A 200 19.28 -0.55 -7.54
C ALA A 200 18.14 -1.55 -7.23
N HIS A 201 16.89 -1.25 -7.59
CA HIS A 201 15.75 -2.13 -7.29
C HIS A 201 15.83 -3.44 -8.07
N SER A 202 15.50 -4.55 -7.41
CA SER A 202 15.63 -5.91 -7.99
C SER A 202 14.80 -6.13 -9.25
N MET A 203 13.70 -5.42 -9.45
CA MET A 203 12.91 -5.49 -10.69
C MET A 203 13.73 -5.07 -11.92
N LEU A 204 14.68 -4.16 -11.76
CA LEU A 204 15.53 -3.69 -12.86
C LEU A 204 16.63 -4.66 -13.26
N SER A 205 16.79 -5.80 -12.56
CA SER A 205 17.81 -6.82 -12.91
C SER A 205 17.59 -7.44 -14.28
N THR A 206 16.39 -7.37 -14.83
CA THR A 206 16.01 -7.95 -16.13
C THR A 206 15.76 -6.90 -17.21
N THR A 207 15.96 -5.62 -16.90
CA THR A 207 15.72 -4.54 -17.87
C THR A 207 16.70 -4.57 -19.03
N ARG A 208 16.21 -4.17 -20.21
CA ARG A 208 17.02 -4.03 -21.42
C ARG A 208 17.76 -2.70 -21.49
N LYS A 209 17.25 -1.70 -20.78
CA LYS A 209 17.84 -0.35 -20.69
C LYS A 209 17.51 0.31 -19.34
N CYS A 210 18.34 1.26 -18.91
CA CYS A 210 18.13 2.00 -17.67
C CYS A 210 16.89 2.89 -17.77
N PRO A 211 15.97 2.90 -16.80
CA PRO A 211 14.89 3.88 -16.74
C PRO A 211 15.46 5.28 -16.54
N THR A 212 14.79 6.28 -17.08
CA THR A 212 15.24 7.68 -17.04
C THR A 212 14.53 8.50 -15.96
N HIS A 213 13.33 8.09 -15.58
CA HIS A 213 12.48 8.76 -14.59
C HIS A 213 11.46 7.78 -14.01
N GLY A 214 10.76 8.17 -12.97
CA GLY A 214 9.57 7.49 -12.47
C GLY A 214 8.30 8.24 -12.86
N LEU A 215 7.19 7.52 -12.98
CA LEU A 215 5.83 8.06 -13.05
C LEU A 215 5.10 7.54 -11.84
N THR A 216 4.47 8.39 -11.03
CA THR A 216 3.88 7.95 -9.76
C THR A 216 2.64 8.75 -9.38
N LEU A 217 1.71 8.11 -8.66
CA LEU A 217 0.69 8.85 -7.93
C LEU A 217 1.36 9.73 -6.88
N GLY A 218 0.77 10.91 -6.64
CA GLY A 218 1.25 11.82 -5.62
C GLY A 218 0.73 11.48 -4.22
N MET A 219 1.31 12.12 -3.22
CA MET A 219 0.94 11.88 -1.81
C MET A 219 -0.52 12.22 -1.52
N ARG A 220 -1.11 13.23 -2.18
CA ARG A 220 -2.53 13.57 -2.04
C ARG A 220 -3.43 12.40 -2.44
N ASP A 221 -3.13 11.75 -3.57
CA ASP A 221 -3.98 10.70 -4.11
C ASP A 221 -3.89 9.42 -3.27
N ILE A 222 -2.69 9.12 -2.74
CA ILE A 222 -2.47 8.04 -1.79
C ILE A 222 -3.25 8.31 -0.49
N LEU A 223 -3.12 9.52 0.08
CA LEU A 223 -3.78 9.87 1.35
C LEU A 223 -5.29 10.11 1.21
N ALA A 224 -5.80 10.39 0.01
CA ALA A 224 -7.23 10.47 -0.26
C ALA A 224 -7.90 9.09 -0.43
N SER A 225 -7.14 8.00 -0.47
CA SER A 225 -7.68 6.64 -0.55
C SER A 225 -8.57 6.35 0.67
N LYS A 226 -9.63 5.55 0.50
CA LYS A 226 -10.52 5.20 1.63
C LYS A 226 -9.86 4.27 2.63
N SER A 227 -9.00 3.37 2.13
CA SER A 227 -8.20 2.44 2.94
C SER A 227 -6.82 2.28 2.33
N ILE A 228 -5.82 2.13 3.19
CA ILE A 228 -4.43 1.85 2.78
C ILE A 228 -4.00 0.52 3.39
N LEU A 229 -3.41 -0.35 2.57
CA LEU A 229 -2.74 -1.57 2.98
C LEU A 229 -1.23 -1.42 2.76
N LEU A 230 -0.49 -1.27 3.85
CA LEU A 230 0.97 -1.19 3.81
C LEU A 230 1.58 -2.57 4.09
N LEU A 231 2.44 -3.05 3.21
CA LEU A 231 3.11 -4.35 3.30
C LEU A 231 4.60 -4.16 3.59
N VAL A 232 5.06 -4.71 4.73
CA VAL A 232 6.43 -4.49 5.21
C VAL A 232 7.04 -5.84 5.62
N PHE A 233 7.84 -6.44 4.77
CA PHE A 233 8.42 -7.77 5.02
C PHE A 233 9.96 -7.75 4.97
N GLY A 234 10.55 -8.57 5.85
CA GLY A 234 11.97 -8.82 5.93
C GLY A 234 12.74 -7.86 6.84
N ALA A 235 13.84 -8.35 7.40
CA ALA A 235 14.68 -7.65 8.37
C ALA A 235 15.25 -6.32 7.84
N SER A 236 15.46 -6.19 6.52
CA SER A 236 15.93 -4.95 5.89
C SER A 236 14.98 -3.77 6.08
N LYS A 237 13.70 -4.03 6.38
CA LYS A 237 12.65 -3.01 6.60
C LYS A 237 12.46 -2.63 8.07
N ALA A 238 13.12 -3.31 9.01
CA ALA A 238 12.89 -3.13 10.43
C ALA A 238 13.14 -1.69 10.93
N LYS A 239 14.20 -1.05 10.44
CA LYS A 239 14.51 0.35 10.79
C LYS A 239 13.42 1.32 10.31
N GLN A 240 12.92 1.14 9.08
CA GLN A 240 11.88 1.97 8.48
C GLN A 240 10.54 1.76 9.17
N LEU A 241 10.19 0.52 9.48
CA LEU A 241 8.96 0.22 10.22
C LEU A 241 9.00 0.83 11.62
N LYS A 242 10.14 0.72 12.33
CA LYS A 242 10.32 1.40 13.62
C LYS A 242 10.12 2.91 13.47
N ARG A 243 10.77 3.55 12.48
CA ARG A 243 10.65 4.99 12.23
C ARG A 243 9.22 5.40 11.91
N LEU A 244 8.47 4.59 11.14
CA LEU A 244 7.06 4.82 10.84
C LEU A 244 6.19 4.85 12.10
N VAL A 245 6.44 3.91 13.02
CA VAL A 245 5.61 3.71 14.22
C VAL A 245 5.96 4.72 15.32
N THR A 246 7.25 5.09 15.45
CA THR A 246 7.74 5.90 16.58
C THR A 246 8.16 7.32 16.19
N GLY A 247 8.25 7.63 14.90
CA GLY A 247 8.69 8.94 14.40
C GLY A 247 7.55 9.91 14.16
N GLY A 248 7.90 11.18 14.01
CA GLY A 248 6.97 12.23 13.58
C GLY A 248 6.80 12.28 12.06
N VAL A 249 5.82 13.05 11.61
CA VAL A 249 5.56 13.32 10.18
C VAL A 249 6.68 14.18 9.59
N SER A 250 7.23 13.74 8.46
CA SER A 250 8.31 14.45 7.77
C SER A 250 8.34 14.12 6.28
N SER A 251 8.55 15.14 5.45
CA SER A 251 8.78 14.96 4.00
C SER A 251 10.07 14.19 3.69
N LEU A 252 11.02 14.17 4.62
CA LEU A 252 12.24 13.34 4.56
C LEU A 252 11.99 11.87 4.94
N PHE A 253 10.73 11.50 5.14
CA PHE A 253 10.25 10.13 5.33
C PHE A 253 8.79 10.05 4.89
N PRO A 254 8.50 10.00 3.60
CA PRO A 254 7.14 10.12 3.04
C PRO A 254 6.13 9.14 3.67
N ALA A 255 6.55 7.93 4.01
CA ALA A 255 5.69 6.95 4.69
C ALA A 255 5.12 7.46 6.02
N SER A 256 5.76 8.44 6.70
CA SER A 256 5.25 9.01 7.96
C SER A 256 3.91 9.71 7.81
N PHE A 257 3.55 10.18 6.61
CA PHE A 257 2.26 10.78 6.33
C PHE A 257 1.10 9.79 6.45
N LEU A 258 1.37 8.47 6.42
CA LEU A 258 0.36 7.45 6.66
C LEU A 258 -0.22 7.53 8.07
N SER A 259 0.50 8.08 9.04
CA SER A 259 -0.01 8.31 10.40
C SER A 259 -1.16 9.31 10.46
N LEU A 260 -1.32 10.16 9.43
CA LEU A 260 -2.41 11.13 9.30
C LEU A 260 -3.67 10.53 8.66
N HIS A 261 -3.56 9.33 8.08
CA HIS A 261 -4.68 8.69 7.40
C HIS A 261 -5.56 7.92 8.39
N SER A 262 -6.89 7.95 8.18
CA SER A 262 -7.87 7.37 9.12
C SER A 262 -7.97 5.84 9.09
N ASP A 263 -7.58 5.18 8.00
CA ASP A 263 -7.72 3.72 7.81
C ASP A 263 -6.47 3.11 7.13
N VAL A 264 -5.42 2.93 7.93
CA VAL A 264 -4.19 2.24 7.50
C VAL A 264 -4.08 0.89 8.18
N GLN A 265 -4.02 -0.18 7.39
CA GLN A 265 -3.64 -1.51 7.82
C GLN A 265 -2.19 -1.78 7.41
N CYS A 266 -1.31 -1.92 8.38
CA CYS A 266 0.07 -2.35 8.14
C CYS A 266 0.19 -3.84 8.47
N ILE A 267 0.60 -4.64 7.49
CA ILE A 267 0.91 -6.07 7.69
C ILE A 267 2.40 -6.26 7.49
N CYS A 268 3.06 -6.77 8.52
CA CYS A 268 4.50 -7.04 8.50
C CYS A 268 4.79 -8.47 8.99
N ASP A 269 6.02 -8.94 8.78
CA ASP A 269 6.51 -10.16 9.42
C ASP A 269 7.33 -9.86 10.69
N GLU A 270 7.59 -10.90 11.48
CA GLU A 270 8.40 -10.78 12.70
C GLU A 270 9.80 -10.20 12.42
N ALA A 271 10.38 -10.49 11.25
CA ALA A 271 11.69 -9.98 10.87
C ALA A 271 11.66 -8.45 10.66
N ALA A 272 10.62 -7.93 10.03
CA ALA A 272 10.42 -6.48 9.89
C ALA A 272 10.04 -5.81 11.22
N ALA A 273 9.35 -6.52 12.11
CA ALA A 273 8.92 -6.04 13.42
C ALA A 273 10.02 -6.09 14.50
N ALA A 274 11.19 -6.67 14.21
CA ALA A 274 12.23 -6.99 15.20
C ALA A 274 12.75 -5.78 16.00
N LEU A 275 12.64 -4.56 15.47
CA LEU A 275 13.11 -3.34 16.13
C LEU A 275 11.97 -2.49 16.72
N LEU A 276 10.73 -2.97 16.70
CA LEU A 276 9.61 -2.26 17.32
C LEU A 276 9.75 -2.24 18.84
N PRO A 277 9.34 -1.16 19.53
CA PRO A 277 9.36 -1.08 20.97
C PRO A 277 8.48 -2.18 21.60
N GLN A 278 8.89 -2.64 22.81
CA GLN A 278 8.07 -3.55 23.61
C GLN A 278 6.72 -2.88 23.94
N GLY A 279 5.63 -3.64 23.81
CA GLY A 279 4.27 -3.14 24.06
C GLY A 279 3.56 -2.56 22.83
N VAL A 280 4.25 -2.33 21.71
CA VAL A 280 3.62 -1.93 20.45
C VAL A 280 2.80 -3.08 19.84
N PHE A 281 3.17 -4.32 20.13
CA PHE A 281 2.39 -5.51 19.80
C PHE A 281 2.61 -6.58 20.88
N GLN A 282 1.57 -7.38 21.17
CA GLN A 282 1.71 -8.57 21.99
C GLN A 282 2.14 -9.73 21.08
N LYS A 283 3.28 -10.37 21.38
CA LYS A 283 3.58 -11.69 20.80
C LYS A 283 2.56 -12.67 21.37
N ASN A 284 1.84 -13.40 20.52
CA ASN A 284 1.11 -14.56 20.97
C ASN A 284 2.15 -15.51 21.61
N LYS A 285 1.98 -15.79 22.90
CA LYS A 285 2.64 -16.95 23.52
C LYS A 285 1.92 -18.15 22.94
N ASP A 286 2.64 -18.95 22.13
CA ASP A 286 2.22 -20.28 21.68
C ASP A 286 1.88 -21.17 22.87
#